data_0fbc1bb01d6a1e41cd38452a739ebddc
#
_entry.id   0fbc1bb01d6a1e41cd38452a739ebddc
#
_cell.length_a   1.000
_cell.length_b   1.000
_cell.length_c   1.000
_cell.angle_alpha   90.00
_cell.angle_beta   90.00
_cell.angle_gamma   90.00
#
_symmetry.space_group_name_H-M   'P 1'
#
loop_
_entity.id
_entity.type
_entity.pdbx_description
1 polymer ?
#
loop_
_entity_poly.entity_id
_entity_poly.type
_entity_poly.pdbx_seq_one_letter_code
_entity_poly.pdbx_strand_id
1 'polypeptide(L)'
;MSTEHLLREFYNQMYRVHTQPGNAYDIGDHLHHLTVHKHLDQDPLIQFREAYRWVDQAGARLVADAGCGYGGFAVFVARQAPTLSVDGYTLSDVQRAVAQQALARLHQSKSRALLQSYDRLERQYDAIVAIESLGHSANVAATLHHWASHLRPGGVVVIIDELFRPEVSPANPEIQQFMRSLHFSALLQRAPIEAMLHAAGLSVLAWVVLSEHYHVHTRSDEECDRLLHAYRLDGVHQGYIGGMLLEKFYNRGWVDYVLLVLTLHRAASR
;
A
#
# COMPACT_ATOMS: atom_id res chain seq x y z
N MET A 1 -11.63 10.33 -18.60
CA MET A 1 -11.40 9.02 -17.97
C MET A 1 -11.36 9.22 -16.46
N SER A 2 -12.01 8.38 -15.65
CA SER A 2 -11.94 8.51 -14.19
C SER A 2 -10.59 8.00 -13.68
N THR A 3 -10.15 8.48 -12.49
CA THR A 3 -8.93 8.02 -11.82
C THR A 3 -8.95 6.49 -11.59
N GLU A 4 -10.10 5.94 -11.19
CA GLU A 4 -10.27 4.49 -11.01
C GLU A 4 -10.03 3.70 -12.29
N HIS A 5 -10.47 4.21 -13.45
CA HIS A 5 -10.23 3.55 -14.74
C HIS A 5 -8.75 3.57 -15.10
N LEU A 6 -8.06 4.70 -14.87
CA LEU A 6 -6.62 4.81 -15.13
C LEU A 6 -5.82 3.86 -14.24
N LEU A 7 -6.14 3.77 -12.96
CA LEU A 7 -5.49 2.84 -12.02
C LEU A 7 -5.75 1.38 -12.39
N ARG A 8 -6.98 1.05 -12.82
CA ARG A 8 -7.29 -0.31 -13.29
C ARG A 8 -6.41 -0.70 -14.46
N GLU A 9 -6.35 0.12 -15.50
CA GLU A 9 -5.54 -0.16 -16.68
C GLU A 9 -4.05 -0.21 -16.35
N PHE A 10 -3.57 0.68 -15.47
CA PHE A 10 -2.21 0.69 -14.99
C PHE A 10 -1.81 -0.65 -14.36
N TYR A 11 -2.60 -1.16 -13.39
CA TYR A 11 -2.30 -2.42 -12.71
C TYR A 11 -2.52 -3.64 -13.59
N ASN A 12 -3.50 -3.64 -14.48
CA ASN A 12 -3.68 -4.71 -15.45
C ASN A 12 -2.50 -4.80 -16.43
N GLN A 13 -1.99 -3.66 -16.87
CA GLN A 13 -0.82 -3.62 -17.74
C GLN A 13 0.46 -4.03 -16.99
N MET A 14 0.63 -3.58 -15.75
CA MET A 14 1.75 -3.98 -14.90
C MET A 14 1.81 -5.51 -14.75
N TYR A 15 0.67 -6.16 -14.49
CA TYR A 15 0.60 -7.62 -14.45
C TYR A 15 1.09 -8.27 -15.75
N ARG A 16 0.61 -7.79 -16.90
CA ARG A 16 1.02 -8.34 -18.21
C ARG A 16 2.52 -8.23 -18.43
N VAL A 17 3.13 -7.12 -18.00
CA VAL A 17 4.59 -6.92 -18.09
C VAL A 17 5.33 -7.87 -17.15
N HIS A 18 4.88 -8.03 -15.91
CA HIS A 18 5.51 -8.90 -14.93
C HIS A 18 5.42 -10.40 -15.28
N THR A 19 4.38 -10.80 -16.02
CA THR A 19 4.16 -12.21 -16.39
C THR A 19 4.73 -12.58 -17.76
N GLN A 20 5.41 -11.66 -18.44
CA GLN A 20 6.05 -11.98 -19.73
C GLN A 20 7.21 -12.96 -19.53
N PRO A 21 7.38 -13.96 -20.44
CA PRO A 21 8.52 -14.86 -20.41
C PRO A 21 9.84 -14.09 -20.43
N GLY A 22 10.73 -14.40 -19.50
CA GLY A 22 12.03 -13.73 -19.35
C GLY A 22 12.02 -12.55 -18.38
N ASN A 23 10.89 -12.11 -17.87
CA ASN A 23 10.85 -11.20 -16.74
C ASN A 23 11.17 -11.96 -15.45
N ALA A 24 12.06 -11.40 -14.62
CA ALA A 24 12.53 -12.03 -13.38
C ALA A 24 11.47 -12.15 -12.27
N TYR A 25 10.27 -11.68 -12.50
CA TYR A 25 9.17 -11.77 -11.54
C TYR A 25 8.41 -13.09 -11.73
N ASP A 26 8.88 -14.13 -11.04
CA ASP A 26 8.07 -15.32 -10.83
C ASP A 26 6.95 -14.96 -9.85
N ILE A 27 5.75 -14.80 -10.39
CA ILE A 27 4.54 -14.46 -9.64
C ILE A 27 3.99 -15.69 -8.89
N GLY A 28 4.58 -16.86 -9.00
CA GLY A 28 4.11 -18.10 -8.36
C GLY A 28 3.72 -17.96 -6.90
N ASP A 29 4.50 -18.48 -5.99
CA ASP A 29 4.22 -18.35 -4.54
C ASP A 29 4.58 -16.97 -3.95
N HIS A 30 5.11 -16.06 -4.76
CA HIS A 30 5.64 -14.74 -4.37
C HIS A 30 4.77 -13.55 -4.77
N LEU A 31 3.50 -13.77 -5.06
CA LEU A 31 2.51 -12.73 -5.47
C LEU A 31 2.40 -11.51 -4.54
N HIS A 32 2.83 -11.67 -3.32
CA HIS A 32 2.78 -10.67 -2.28
C HIS A 32 3.95 -9.67 -2.32
N HIS A 33 4.88 -9.82 -3.27
CA HIS A 33 6.12 -9.04 -3.30
C HIS A 33 6.17 -7.96 -4.36
N LEU A 34 5.06 -7.62 -4.99
CA LEU A 34 5.03 -6.54 -5.97
C LEU A 34 4.89 -5.16 -5.31
N THR A 35 5.53 -4.97 -4.18
CA THR A 35 5.75 -3.65 -3.58
C THR A 35 7.10 -3.11 -4.02
N VAL A 36 7.25 -1.79 -4.06
CA VAL A 36 8.53 -1.14 -4.40
C VAL A 36 9.61 -1.49 -3.36
N HIS A 37 9.21 -1.73 -2.12
CA HIS A 37 10.09 -2.01 -0.97
C HIS A 37 10.04 -3.46 -0.51
N LYS A 38 9.76 -4.37 -1.40
CA LYS A 38 9.72 -5.82 -1.13
C LYS A 38 10.97 -6.39 -0.43
N HIS A 39 12.00 -5.60 -0.22
CA HIS A 39 13.30 -6.04 0.28
C HIS A 39 13.77 -5.26 1.52
N LEU A 40 12.87 -4.87 2.43
CA LEU A 40 13.30 -4.48 3.76
C LEU A 40 14.09 -5.63 4.37
N ASP A 41 15.38 -5.40 4.68
CA ASP A 41 16.31 -6.43 5.16
C ASP A 41 16.31 -7.73 4.34
N GLN A 42 15.99 -7.67 3.04
CA GLN A 42 15.81 -8.82 2.14
C GLN A 42 14.68 -9.77 2.59
N ASP A 43 13.81 -9.35 3.51
CA ASP A 43 12.65 -10.11 3.94
C ASP A 43 11.35 -9.49 3.41
N PRO A 44 10.71 -10.16 2.47
CA PRO A 44 9.53 -9.65 1.80
C PRO A 44 8.26 -9.62 2.67
N LEU A 45 8.31 -10.15 3.88
CA LEU A 45 7.14 -10.29 4.76
C LEU A 45 7.15 -9.28 5.93
N ILE A 46 8.12 -8.39 6.01
CA ILE A 46 8.24 -7.43 7.12
C ILE A 46 6.96 -6.57 7.22
N GLN A 47 6.50 -5.99 6.11
CA GLN A 47 5.30 -5.16 6.10
C GLN A 47 4.07 -5.92 6.61
N PHE A 48 3.93 -7.17 6.18
CA PHE A 48 2.79 -8.00 6.59
C PHE A 48 2.87 -8.37 8.07
N ARG A 49 4.06 -8.68 8.60
CA ARG A 49 4.24 -8.96 10.03
C ARG A 49 3.97 -7.73 10.88
N GLU A 50 4.49 -6.58 10.48
CA GLU A 50 4.29 -5.33 11.20
C GLU A 50 2.81 -4.92 11.21
N ALA A 51 2.12 -5.02 10.08
CA ALA A 51 0.69 -4.74 10.02
C ALA A 51 -0.13 -5.76 10.84
N TYR A 52 0.16 -7.05 10.69
CA TYR A 52 -0.56 -8.11 11.38
C TYR A 52 -0.43 -8.02 12.90
N ARG A 53 0.73 -7.63 13.43
CA ARG A 53 0.93 -7.45 14.87
C ARG A 53 -0.09 -6.50 15.48
N TRP A 54 -0.40 -5.40 14.82
CA TRP A 54 -1.40 -4.42 15.29
C TRP A 54 -2.84 -4.93 15.11
N VAL A 55 -3.10 -5.63 14.03
CA VAL A 55 -4.39 -6.30 13.79
C VAL A 55 -4.69 -7.33 14.87
N ASP A 56 -3.69 -8.15 15.23
CA ASP A 56 -3.79 -9.17 16.27
C ASP A 56 -3.95 -8.55 17.67
N GLN A 57 -3.16 -7.53 18.00
CA GLN A 57 -3.28 -6.78 19.26
C GLN A 57 -4.66 -6.13 19.45
N ALA A 58 -5.29 -5.68 18.36
CA ALA A 58 -6.64 -5.14 18.39
C ALA A 58 -7.71 -6.24 18.54
N GLY A 59 -7.35 -7.52 18.52
CA GLY A 59 -8.28 -8.64 18.56
C GLY A 59 -9.21 -8.69 17.35
N ALA A 60 -8.76 -8.20 16.20
CA ALA A 60 -9.57 -8.10 15.00
C ALA A 60 -10.01 -9.48 14.50
N ARG A 61 -11.23 -9.56 13.99
CA ARG A 61 -11.81 -10.74 13.34
C ARG A 61 -12.16 -10.50 11.89
N LEU A 62 -12.42 -9.25 11.52
CA LEU A 62 -12.75 -8.83 10.17
C LEU A 62 -11.89 -7.61 9.81
N VAL A 63 -11.10 -7.75 8.77
CA VAL A 63 -10.14 -6.75 8.29
C VAL A 63 -10.50 -6.32 6.87
N ALA A 64 -10.42 -5.02 6.58
CA ALA A 64 -10.35 -4.51 5.21
C ALA A 64 -8.87 -4.36 4.83
N ASP A 65 -8.46 -4.97 3.71
CA ASP A 65 -7.16 -4.75 3.07
C ASP A 65 -7.35 -3.77 1.91
N ALA A 66 -7.08 -2.51 2.18
CA ALA A 66 -7.32 -1.39 1.27
C ALA A 66 -6.20 -1.29 0.23
N GLY A 67 -6.47 -1.77 -0.97
CA GLY A 67 -5.46 -1.89 -2.03
C GLY A 67 -4.69 -3.22 -1.95
N CYS A 68 -5.41 -4.31 -1.81
CA CYS A 68 -4.85 -5.64 -1.53
C CYS A 68 -3.89 -6.19 -2.60
N GLY A 69 -3.77 -5.54 -3.75
CA GLY A 69 -2.97 -6.03 -4.86
C GLY A 69 -3.32 -7.49 -5.20
N TYR A 70 -2.33 -8.35 -5.25
CA TYR A 70 -2.50 -9.79 -5.52
C TYR A 70 -2.92 -10.59 -4.28
N GLY A 71 -3.31 -9.93 -3.18
CA GLY A 71 -3.82 -10.59 -1.97
C GLY A 71 -2.75 -11.07 -1.00
N GLY A 72 -1.54 -10.54 -1.09
CA GLY A 72 -0.41 -10.99 -0.27
C GLY A 72 -0.68 -10.94 1.22
N PHE A 73 -1.19 -9.80 1.73
CA PHE A 73 -1.52 -9.68 3.14
C PHE A 73 -2.63 -10.66 3.57
N ALA A 74 -3.69 -10.79 2.77
CA ALA A 74 -4.78 -11.72 3.06
C ALA A 74 -4.30 -13.20 3.09
N VAL A 75 -3.40 -13.60 2.18
CA VAL A 75 -2.77 -14.92 2.15
C VAL A 75 -1.88 -15.13 3.38
N PHE A 76 -1.08 -14.12 3.74
CA PHE A 76 -0.25 -14.16 4.94
C PHE A 76 -1.09 -14.36 6.20
N VAL A 77 -2.13 -13.55 6.38
CA VAL A 77 -3.06 -13.65 7.52
C VAL A 77 -3.75 -15.01 7.57
N ALA A 78 -4.25 -15.51 6.44
CA ALA A 78 -4.94 -16.81 6.40
C ALA A 78 -4.04 -18.00 6.82
N ARG A 79 -2.72 -17.88 6.62
CA ARG A 79 -1.74 -18.87 7.10
C ARG A 79 -1.46 -18.74 8.60
N GLN A 80 -1.48 -17.53 9.17
CA GLN A 80 -1.18 -17.28 10.58
C GLN A 80 -2.41 -17.45 11.49
N ALA A 81 -3.57 -16.95 11.02
CA ALA A 81 -4.81 -16.89 11.79
C ALA A 81 -6.02 -17.26 10.89
N PRO A 82 -6.29 -18.55 10.65
CA PRO A 82 -7.35 -19.00 9.72
C PRO A 82 -8.75 -18.53 10.10
N THR A 83 -8.97 -18.13 11.34
CA THR A 83 -10.27 -17.62 11.83
C THR A 83 -10.49 -16.14 11.53
N LEU A 84 -9.43 -15.39 11.23
CA LEU A 84 -9.49 -13.98 10.84
C LEU A 84 -9.88 -13.90 9.36
N SER A 85 -10.83 -13.03 9.03
CA SER A 85 -11.30 -12.81 7.66
C SER A 85 -10.75 -11.50 7.13
N VAL A 86 -10.26 -11.50 5.90
CA VAL A 86 -9.78 -10.30 5.19
C VAL A 86 -10.64 -10.08 3.95
N ASP A 87 -11.25 -8.90 3.84
CA ASP A 87 -11.87 -8.40 2.62
C ASP A 87 -10.84 -7.52 1.90
N GLY A 88 -10.22 -8.04 0.85
CA GLY A 88 -9.24 -7.32 0.04
C GLY A 88 -9.91 -6.52 -1.06
N TYR A 89 -9.60 -5.23 -1.14
CA TYR A 89 -10.14 -4.29 -2.13
C TYR A 89 -9.11 -4.00 -3.21
N THR A 90 -9.48 -4.18 -4.47
CA THR A 90 -8.65 -3.79 -5.62
C THR A 90 -9.52 -3.31 -6.80
N LEU A 91 -8.98 -2.39 -7.59
CA LEU A 91 -9.61 -1.94 -8.84
C LEU A 91 -9.26 -2.83 -10.04
N SER A 92 -8.22 -3.66 -9.94
CA SER A 92 -7.76 -4.54 -11.02
C SER A 92 -8.48 -5.89 -10.98
N ASP A 93 -9.18 -6.22 -12.06
CA ASP A 93 -9.82 -7.52 -12.23
C ASP A 93 -8.81 -8.67 -12.27
N VAL A 94 -7.61 -8.42 -12.82
CA VAL A 94 -6.52 -9.39 -12.84
C VAL A 94 -5.98 -9.63 -11.44
N GLN A 95 -5.68 -8.57 -10.68
CA GLN A 95 -5.23 -8.71 -9.29
C GLN A 95 -6.26 -9.47 -8.45
N ARG A 96 -7.55 -9.10 -8.59
CA ARG A 96 -8.65 -9.81 -7.91
C ARG A 96 -8.67 -11.29 -8.25
N ALA A 97 -8.56 -11.65 -9.53
CA ALA A 97 -8.60 -13.05 -9.96
C ALA A 97 -7.44 -13.85 -9.35
N VAL A 98 -6.23 -13.29 -9.37
CA VAL A 98 -5.04 -13.92 -8.79
C VAL A 98 -5.17 -14.06 -7.27
N ALA A 99 -5.58 -12.99 -6.56
CA ALA A 99 -5.80 -13.04 -5.13
C ALA A 99 -6.86 -14.08 -4.74
N GLN A 100 -7.98 -14.12 -5.45
CA GLN A 100 -9.04 -15.09 -5.20
C GLN A 100 -8.56 -16.54 -5.43
N GLN A 101 -7.74 -16.77 -6.46
CA GLN A 101 -7.17 -18.10 -6.71
C GLN A 101 -6.20 -18.52 -5.60
N ALA A 102 -5.36 -17.58 -5.12
CA ALA A 102 -4.43 -17.85 -4.01
C ALA A 102 -5.19 -18.19 -2.72
N LEU A 103 -6.23 -17.42 -2.40
CA LEU A 103 -7.08 -17.65 -1.22
C LEU A 103 -7.85 -18.97 -1.30
N ALA A 104 -8.34 -19.36 -2.48
CA ALA A 104 -9.09 -20.61 -2.68
C ALA A 104 -8.23 -21.87 -2.40
N ARG A 105 -6.89 -21.77 -2.51
CA ARG A 105 -5.97 -22.85 -2.13
C ARG A 105 -5.84 -23.03 -0.62
N LEU A 106 -6.31 -22.07 0.16
CA LEU A 106 -6.28 -22.07 1.63
C LEU A 106 -7.66 -22.47 2.15
N HIS A 107 -7.95 -23.77 2.18
CA HIS A 107 -9.28 -24.37 2.40
C HIS A 107 -10.07 -23.87 3.64
N GLN A 108 -9.42 -23.24 4.60
CA GLN A 108 -10.07 -22.71 5.82
C GLN A 108 -10.23 -21.19 5.81
N SER A 109 -9.76 -20.48 4.78
CA SER A 109 -9.84 -19.04 4.73
C SER A 109 -11.23 -18.56 4.38
N LYS A 110 -11.75 -17.61 5.17
CA LYS A 110 -12.98 -16.86 4.87
C LYS A 110 -12.67 -15.53 4.15
N SER A 111 -11.41 -15.30 3.82
CA SER A 111 -10.96 -14.09 3.13
C SER A 111 -11.39 -14.09 1.67
N ARG A 112 -11.59 -12.93 1.10
CA ARG A 112 -12.02 -12.74 -0.29
C ARG A 112 -11.39 -11.50 -0.91
N ALA A 113 -11.28 -11.48 -2.23
CA ALA A 113 -10.86 -10.33 -3.00
C ALA A 113 -12.06 -9.71 -3.73
N LEU A 114 -12.25 -8.40 -3.58
CA LEU A 114 -13.35 -7.61 -4.11
C LEU A 114 -12.87 -6.70 -5.22
N LEU A 115 -13.58 -6.67 -6.35
CA LEU A 115 -13.32 -5.71 -7.43
C LEU A 115 -14.05 -4.41 -7.11
N GLN A 116 -13.46 -3.61 -6.23
CA GLN A 116 -14.06 -2.41 -5.70
C GLN A 116 -13.01 -1.46 -5.15
N SER A 117 -13.28 -0.15 -5.22
CA SER A 117 -12.46 0.85 -4.55
C SER A 117 -12.59 0.74 -3.04
N TYR A 118 -11.46 0.85 -2.33
CA TYR A 118 -11.44 0.99 -0.88
C TYR A 118 -12.00 2.34 -0.37
N ASP A 119 -12.27 3.28 -1.28
CA ASP A 119 -13.02 4.50 -0.98
C ASP A 119 -14.52 4.24 -0.76
N ARG A 120 -14.97 3.00 -0.92
CA ARG A 120 -16.37 2.55 -0.79
C ARG A 120 -16.46 1.24 -0.03
N LEU A 121 -15.97 1.22 1.22
CA LEU A 121 -16.13 0.09 2.12
C LEU A 121 -17.62 -0.18 2.38
N GLU A 122 -18.02 -1.45 2.39
CA GLU A 122 -19.45 -1.83 2.49
C GLU A 122 -19.87 -2.22 3.90
N ARG A 123 -18.94 -2.46 4.80
CA ARG A 123 -19.24 -2.95 6.15
C ARG A 123 -18.32 -2.33 7.20
N GLN A 124 -18.65 -2.55 8.45
CA GLN A 124 -17.81 -2.15 9.59
C GLN A 124 -16.69 -3.18 9.81
N TYR A 125 -15.48 -2.70 10.01
CA TYR A 125 -14.28 -3.51 10.20
C TYR A 125 -13.68 -3.34 11.59
N ASP A 126 -13.04 -4.39 12.10
CA ASP A 126 -12.26 -4.32 13.33
C ASP A 126 -10.87 -3.72 13.05
N ALA A 127 -10.37 -3.89 11.83
CA ALA A 127 -9.15 -3.23 11.36
C ALA A 127 -9.25 -2.88 9.87
N ILE A 128 -8.58 -1.81 9.47
CA ILE A 128 -8.36 -1.43 8.07
C ILE A 128 -6.86 -1.35 7.87
N VAL A 129 -6.34 -2.09 6.90
CA VAL A 129 -4.91 -2.14 6.58
C VAL A 129 -4.71 -1.56 5.19
N ALA A 130 -3.72 -0.69 5.03
CA ALA A 130 -3.31 -0.11 3.75
C ALA A 130 -1.79 -0.19 3.66
N ILE A 131 -1.27 -1.00 2.74
CA ILE A 131 0.17 -1.16 2.51
C ILE A 131 0.49 -0.65 1.11
N GLU A 132 1.26 0.44 1.04
CA GLU A 132 1.67 1.10 -0.21
C GLU A 132 0.47 1.42 -1.14
N SER A 133 -0.63 1.87 -0.56
CA SER A 133 -1.85 2.06 -1.33
C SER A 133 -2.56 3.40 -1.11
N LEU A 134 -2.28 4.10 -0.01
CA LEU A 134 -2.99 5.35 0.33
C LEU A 134 -2.71 6.46 -0.69
N GLY A 135 -1.49 6.53 -1.24
CA GLY A 135 -1.13 7.50 -2.27
C GLY A 135 -1.95 7.40 -3.57
N HIS A 136 -2.56 6.24 -3.83
CA HIS A 136 -3.44 6.01 -4.99
C HIS A 136 -4.89 6.44 -4.76
N SER A 137 -5.26 6.84 -3.54
CA SER A 137 -6.60 7.39 -3.28
C SER A 137 -6.84 8.64 -4.14
N ALA A 138 -8.02 8.75 -4.73
CA ALA A 138 -8.38 9.96 -5.48
C ALA A 138 -8.48 11.20 -4.57
N ASN A 139 -8.79 11.02 -3.28
CA ASN A 139 -8.85 12.05 -2.27
C ASN A 139 -8.55 11.46 -0.89
N VAL A 140 -7.30 11.56 -0.45
CA VAL A 140 -6.81 10.98 0.82
C VAL A 140 -7.66 11.41 2.02
N ALA A 141 -8.03 12.70 2.12
CA ALA A 141 -8.84 13.19 3.23
C ALA A 141 -10.25 12.55 3.26
N ALA A 142 -10.89 12.42 2.11
CA ALA A 142 -12.20 11.76 2.00
C ALA A 142 -12.10 10.26 2.33
N THR A 143 -11.04 9.59 1.86
CA THR A 143 -10.78 8.18 2.16
C THR A 143 -10.59 7.94 3.65
N LEU A 144 -9.77 8.74 4.31
CA LEU A 144 -9.55 8.63 5.76
C LEU A 144 -10.84 8.86 6.56
N HIS A 145 -11.66 9.83 6.16
CA HIS A 145 -12.96 10.07 6.76
C HIS A 145 -13.91 8.88 6.55
N HIS A 146 -13.92 8.32 5.34
CA HIS A 146 -14.71 7.13 5.02
C HIS A 146 -14.26 5.92 5.86
N TRP A 147 -12.95 5.68 5.97
CA TRP A 147 -12.42 4.60 6.81
C TRP A 147 -12.78 4.76 8.28
N ALA A 148 -12.66 5.99 8.82
CA ALA A 148 -13.08 6.26 10.20
C ALA A 148 -14.55 5.91 10.44
N SER A 149 -15.44 6.21 9.47
CA SER A 149 -16.87 5.89 9.57
C SER A 149 -17.18 4.39 9.45
N HIS A 150 -16.23 3.58 8.93
CA HIS A 150 -16.36 2.13 8.77
C HIS A 150 -15.48 1.34 9.76
N LEU A 151 -14.81 2.03 10.68
CA LEU A 151 -14.04 1.41 11.75
C LEU A 151 -14.92 1.19 12.99
N ARG A 152 -14.95 -0.03 13.51
CA ARG A 152 -15.66 -0.33 14.76
C ARG A 152 -15.01 0.37 15.96
N PRO A 153 -15.78 0.68 17.00
CA PRO A 153 -15.21 1.17 18.26
C PRO A 153 -14.12 0.22 18.78
N GLY A 154 -12.94 0.77 19.11
CA GLY A 154 -11.78 -0.02 19.52
C GLY A 154 -10.98 -0.64 18.39
N GLY A 155 -11.41 -0.47 17.15
CA GLY A 155 -10.68 -0.90 15.96
C GLY A 155 -9.48 -0.02 15.63
N VAL A 156 -8.65 -0.49 14.68
CA VAL A 156 -7.43 0.19 14.26
C VAL A 156 -7.38 0.37 12.74
N VAL A 157 -6.78 1.48 12.30
CA VAL A 157 -6.29 1.62 10.92
C VAL A 157 -4.77 1.49 10.95
N VAL A 158 -4.23 0.63 10.10
CA VAL A 158 -2.78 0.43 9.95
C VAL A 158 -2.39 0.84 8.53
N ILE A 159 -1.55 1.85 8.42
CA ILE A 159 -1.04 2.34 7.15
C ILE A 159 0.47 2.12 7.13
N ILE A 160 0.98 1.50 6.07
CA ILE A 160 2.40 1.42 5.78
C ILE A 160 2.59 2.04 4.40
N ASP A 161 3.30 3.17 4.34
CA ASP A 161 3.46 3.92 3.09
C ASP A 161 4.70 4.81 3.12
N GLU A 162 5.07 5.37 1.99
CA GLU A 162 6.13 6.37 1.87
C GLU A 162 5.63 7.74 2.28
N LEU A 163 6.33 8.36 3.23
CA LEU A 163 6.10 9.76 3.60
C LEU A 163 7.30 10.62 3.23
N PHE A 164 7.05 11.61 2.38
CA PHE A 164 8.07 12.56 1.97
C PHE A 164 8.35 13.59 3.06
N ARG A 165 9.62 13.95 3.20
CA ARG A 165 10.05 14.92 4.19
C ARG A 165 9.54 16.32 3.85
N PRO A 166 9.37 17.21 4.85
CA PRO A 166 8.75 18.53 4.65
C PRO A 166 9.46 19.43 3.64
N GLU A 167 10.77 19.28 3.51
CA GLU A 167 11.61 20.05 2.56
C GLU A 167 11.43 19.64 1.11
N VAL A 168 10.80 18.49 0.86
CA VAL A 168 10.56 18.00 -0.51
C VAL A 168 9.37 18.72 -1.11
N SER A 169 9.64 19.55 -2.10
CA SER A 169 8.59 20.31 -2.79
C SER A 169 7.77 19.43 -3.74
N PRO A 170 6.44 19.44 -3.67
CA PRO A 170 5.58 18.80 -4.68
C PRO A 170 5.79 19.36 -6.10
N ALA A 171 6.35 20.56 -6.23
CA ALA A 171 6.66 21.18 -7.52
C ALA A 171 7.99 20.69 -8.14
N ASN A 172 8.78 19.89 -7.41
CA ASN A 172 10.02 19.32 -7.95
C ASN A 172 9.69 18.43 -9.16
N PRO A 173 10.38 18.59 -10.31
CA PRO A 173 10.09 17.84 -11.53
C PRO A 173 10.18 16.31 -11.39
N GLU A 174 11.15 15.81 -10.60
CA GLU A 174 11.30 14.36 -10.35
C GLU A 174 10.13 13.84 -9.50
N ILE A 175 9.71 14.60 -8.47
CA ILE A 175 8.52 14.28 -7.67
C ILE A 175 7.26 14.26 -8.53
N GLN A 176 7.08 15.24 -9.39
CA GLN A 176 5.94 15.25 -10.32
C GLN A 176 6.00 14.08 -11.31
N GLN A 177 7.18 13.71 -11.80
CA GLN A 177 7.34 12.53 -12.64
C GLN A 177 6.99 11.26 -11.88
N PHE A 178 7.47 11.11 -10.65
CA PHE A 178 7.14 9.99 -9.75
C PHE A 178 5.62 9.86 -9.55
N MET A 179 4.96 10.93 -9.13
CA MET A 179 3.52 10.94 -8.90
C MET A 179 2.74 10.56 -10.17
N ARG A 180 3.14 11.10 -11.33
CA ARG A 180 2.51 10.71 -12.61
C ARG A 180 2.75 9.26 -12.97
N SER A 181 3.97 8.75 -12.74
CA SER A 181 4.36 7.37 -13.07
C SER A 181 3.59 6.33 -12.27
N LEU A 182 3.22 6.64 -11.04
CA LEU A 182 2.46 5.75 -10.14
C LEU A 182 0.98 6.16 -9.98
N HIS A 183 0.54 7.21 -10.68
CA HIS A 183 -0.81 7.76 -10.56
C HIS A 183 -1.17 8.19 -9.11
N PHE A 184 -0.21 8.74 -8.38
CA PHE A 184 -0.49 9.29 -7.06
C PHE A 184 -1.23 10.62 -7.17
N SER A 185 -2.29 10.77 -6.39
CA SER A 185 -3.10 11.99 -6.34
C SER A 185 -2.51 13.06 -5.43
N ALA A 186 -1.74 12.65 -4.43
CA ALA A 186 -1.12 13.53 -3.45
C ALA A 186 0.25 13.03 -3.03
N LEU A 187 1.17 13.95 -2.75
CA LEU A 187 2.42 13.65 -2.08
C LEU A 187 2.12 13.54 -0.58
N LEU A 188 2.32 12.35 -0.03
CA LEU A 188 2.10 12.12 1.39
C LEU A 188 3.26 12.74 2.19
N GLN A 189 2.95 13.70 3.05
CA GLN A 189 3.88 14.35 3.97
C GLN A 189 3.29 14.40 5.38
N ARG A 190 4.15 14.43 6.41
CA ARG A 190 3.71 14.29 7.80
C ARG A 190 2.66 15.31 8.22
N ALA A 191 2.92 16.60 8.12
CA ALA A 191 2.02 17.62 8.60
C ALA A 191 0.66 17.63 7.87
N PRO A 192 0.60 17.54 6.51
CA PRO A 192 -0.67 17.37 5.80
C PRO A 192 -1.45 16.13 6.24
N ILE A 193 -0.80 14.97 6.38
CA ILE A 193 -1.52 13.74 6.75
C ILE A 193 -2.03 13.81 8.20
N GLU A 194 -1.26 14.35 9.15
CA GLU A 194 -1.70 14.55 10.53
C GLU A 194 -2.95 15.44 10.60
N ALA A 195 -3.01 16.52 9.81
CA ALA A 195 -4.20 17.38 9.71
C ALA A 195 -5.41 16.62 9.14
N MET A 196 -5.22 15.81 8.11
CA MET A 196 -6.30 14.99 7.52
C MET A 196 -6.80 13.92 8.51
N LEU A 197 -5.90 13.26 9.25
CA LEU A 197 -6.24 12.28 10.27
C LEU A 197 -7.10 12.92 11.38
N HIS A 198 -6.67 14.07 11.89
CA HIS A 198 -7.43 14.80 12.90
C HIS A 198 -8.83 15.19 12.39
N ALA A 199 -8.91 15.73 11.16
CA ALA A 199 -10.19 16.10 10.54
C ALA A 199 -11.11 14.88 10.32
N ALA A 200 -10.55 13.70 10.08
CA ALA A 200 -11.28 12.45 9.94
C ALA A 200 -11.73 11.83 11.27
N GLY A 201 -11.37 12.42 12.41
CA GLY A 201 -11.68 11.86 13.74
C GLY A 201 -10.79 10.69 14.12
N LEU A 202 -9.58 10.61 13.57
CA LEU A 202 -8.59 9.58 13.86
C LEU A 202 -7.46 10.13 14.73
N SER A 203 -7.08 9.35 15.75
CA SER A 203 -5.93 9.62 16.63
C SER A 203 -4.79 8.67 16.32
N VAL A 204 -3.56 9.17 16.33
CA VAL A 204 -2.36 8.37 16.16
C VAL A 204 -2.07 7.59 17.45
N LEU A 205 -2.05 6.27 17.38
CA LEU A 205 -1.59 5.35 18.44
C LEU A 205 -0.09 5.09 18.35
N ALA A 206 0.42 4.91 17.13
CA ALA A 206 1.83 4.71 16.88
C ALA A 206 2.23 5.36 15.55
N TRP A 207 3.46 5.89 15.54
CA TRP A 207 4.14 6.38 14.37
C TRP A 207 5.56 5.81 14.39
N VAL A 208 5.85 4.88 13.50
CA VAL A 208 7.14 4.19 13.44
C VAL A 208 7.77 4.42 12.08
N VAL A 209 8.98 4.96 12.06
CA VAL A 209 9.76 5.09 10.82
C VAL A 209 10.47 3.76 10.58
N LEU A 210 9.89 2.91 9.75
CA LEU A 210 10.41 1.57 9.47
C LEU A 210 11.80 1.62 8.83
N SER A 211 12.08 2.62 8.01
CA SER A 211 13.40 2.84 7.39
C SER A 211 14.52 3.21 8.38
N GLU A 212 14.19 3.49 9.66
CA GLU A 212 15.18 3.62 10.75
C GLU A 212 15.49 2.26 11.42
N HIS A 213 14.61 1.28 11.27
CA HIS A 213 14.71 -0.04 11.91
C HIS A 213 15.12 -1.14 10.93
N TYR A 214 14.81 -0.97 9.66
CA TYR A 214 15.05 -1.92 8.58
C TYR A 214 15.82 -1.24 7.46
N HIS A 215 16.75 -1.94 6.87
CA HIS A 215 17.50 -1.41 5.73
C HIS A 215 16.63 -1.45 4.46
N VAL A 216 16.44 -0.29 3.82
CA VAL A 216 15.80 -0.18 2.51
C VAL A 216 16.88 -0.39 1.44
N HIS A 217 16.82 -1.51 0.72
CA HIS A 217 17.76 -1.81 -0.34
C HIS A 217 17.43 -1.01 -1.60
N THR A 218 18.36 -0.15 -1.99
CA THR A 218 18.26 0.68 -3.19
C THR A 218 19.49 0.47 -4.09
N ARG A 219 19.34 0.75 -5.37
CA ARG A 219 20.46 0.87 -6.31
C ARG A 219 21.17 2.20 -6.12
N SER A 220 22.39 2.34 -6.65
CA SER A 220 23.05 3.65 -6.71
C SER A 220 22.29 4.60 -7.63
N ASP A 221 22.45 5.91 -7.43
CA ASP A 221 21.82 6.92 -8.28
C ASP A 221 22.24 6.78 -9.75
N GLU A 222 23.52 6.42 -10.01
CA GLU A 222 24.02 6.19 -11.37
C GLU A 222 23.32 4.98 -12.04
N GLU A 223 23.10 3.91 -11.29
CA GLU A 223 22.40 2.75 -11.82
C GLU A 223 20.91 3.07 -12.07
N CYS A 224 20.28 3.79 -11.16
CA CYS A 224 18.90 4.27 -11.35
C CYS A 224 18.80 5.16 -12.59
N ASP A 225 19.73 6.11 -12.80
CA ASP A 225 19.73 7.00 -13.96
C ASP A 225 19.93 6.25 -15.27
N ARG A 226 20.81 5.26 -15.28
CA ARG A 226 21.02 4.37 -16.46
C ARG A 226 19.74 3.61 -16.80
N LEU A 227 19.05 3.05 -15.80
CA LEU A 227 17.79 2.32 -15.99
C LEU A 227 16.66 3.26 -16.41
N LEU A 228 16.54 4.44 -15.81
CA LEU A 228 15.57 5.47 -16.19
C LEU A 228 15.74 5.88 -17.67
N HIS A 229 16.98 6.05 -18.11
CA HIS A 229 17.27 6.36 -19.52
C HIS A 229 16.81 5.22 -20.44
N ALA A 230 17.19 3.98 -20.13
CA ALA A 230 16.78 2.80 -20.89
C ALA A 230 15.25 2.65 -20.93
N TYR A 231 14.57 2.76 -19.79
CA TYR A 231 13.12 2.62 -19.69
C TYR A 231 12.35 3.69 -20.48
N ARG A 232 12.88 4.92 -20.56
CA ARG A 232 12.28 5.98 -21.39
C ARG A 232 12.43 5.70 -22.88
N LEU A 233 13.54 5.10 -23.31
CA LEU A 233 13.78 4.73 -24.72
C LEU A 233 12.95 3.52 -25.14
N ASP A 234 12.87 2.51 -24.28
CA ASP A 234 12.21 1.24 -24.59
C ASP A 234 10.70 1.27 -24.35
N GLY A 235 10.16 2.39 -23.83
CA GLY A 235 8.72 2.54 -23.55
C GLY A 235 8.17 1.55 -22.52
N VAL A 236 9.00 1.14 -21.57
CA VAL A 236 8.57 0.22 -20.49
C VAL A 236 7.47 0.83 -19.61
N HIS A 237 6.82 -0.03 -18.85
CA HIS A 237 5.73 0.36 -17.97
C HIS A 237 6.13 1.48 -16.99
N GLN A 238 5.26 2.50 -16.85
CA GLN A 238 5.54 3.70 -16.04
C GLN A 238 5.88 3.38 -14.58
N GLY A 239 5.32 2.29 -14.02
CA GLY A 239 5.62 1.84 -12.66
C GLY A 239 7.11 1.60 -12.41
N TYR A 240 7.87 1.12 -13.41
CA TYR A 240 9.32 0.96 -13.28
C TYR A 240 10.05 2.30 -13.16
N ILE A 241 9.58 3.32 -13.90
CA ILE A 241 10.12 4.69 -13.80
C ILE A 241 9.86 5.24 -12.38
N GLY A 242 8.63 5.06 -11.87
CA GLY A 242 8.29 5.44 -10.51
C GLY A 242 9.16 4.75 -9.47
N GLY A 243 9.39 3.45 -9.62
CA GLY A 243 10.25 2.67 -8.72
C GLY A 243 11.70 3.18 -8.69
N MET A 244 12.30 3.46 -9.86
CA MET A 244 13.67 3.99 -9.91
C MET A 244 13.79 5.39 -9.30
N LEU A 245 12.81 6.24 -9.50
CA LEU A 245 12.78 7.56 -8.87
C LEU A 245 12.67 7.44 -7.35
N LEU A 246 11.84 6.53 -6.86
CA LEU A 246 11.66 6.31 -5.43
C LEU A 246 12.96 5.80 -4.76
N GLU A 247 13.71 4.88 -5.40
CA GLU A 247 15.02 4.46 -4.90
C GLU A 247 15.98 5.65 -4.76
N LYS A 248 16.03 6.55 -5.76
CA LYS A 248 16.82 7.80 -5.66
C LYS A 248 16.36 8.70 -4.53
N PHE A 249 15.07 8.76 -4.25
CA PHE A 249 14.55 9.57 -3.14
C PHE A 249 14.97 9.00 -1.78
N TYR A 250 15.03 7.68 -1.62
CA TYR A 250 15.61 7.05 -0.44
C TYR A 250 17.10 7.36 -0.31
N ASN A 251 17.87 7.23 -1.39
CA ASN A 251 19.31 7.55 -1.38
C ASN A 251 19.59 8.99 -0.95
N ARG A 252 18.70 9.92 -1.29
CA ARG A 252 18.80 11.36 -0.94
C ARG A 252 18.22 11.68 0.44
N GLY A 253 17.63 10.72 1.12
CA GLY A 253 16.93 10.94 2.38
C GLY A 253 15.68 11.84 2.26
N TRP A 254 15.00 11.81 1.12
CA TRP A 254 13.78 12.61 0.87
C TRP A 254 12.51 11.93 1.32
N VAL A 255 12.57 10.64 1.58
CA VAL A 255 11.41 9.81 1.92
C VAL A 255 11.73 8.87 3.07
N ASP A 256 10.76 8.68 3.94
CA ASP A 256 10.78 7.71 5.01
C ASP A 256 9.70 6.65 4.75
N TYR A 257 10.00 5.39 5.04
CA TYR A 257 9.00 4.32 5.03
C TYR A 257 8.40 4.20 6.41
N VAL A 258 7.10 4.42 6.53
CA VAL A 258 6.46 4.69 7.81
C VAL A 258 5.29 3.73 8.05
N LEU A 259 5.18 3.25 9.28
CA LEU A 259 3.99 2.59 9.79
C LEU A 259 3.23 3.55 10.71
N LEU A 260 1.97 3.79 10.38
CA LEU A 260 1.01 4.55 11.17
C LEU A 260 -0.05 3.61 11.72
N VAL A 261 -0.33 3.70 13.01
CA VAL A 261 -1.45 3.02 13.64
C VAL A 261 -2.39 4.05 14.23
N LEU A 262 -3.64 3.96 13.84
CA LEU A 262 -4.67 4.95 14.14
C LEU A 262 -5.86 4.27 14.82
N THR A 263 -6.59 5.03 15.62
CA THR A 263 -7.89 4.63 16.17
C THR A 263 -8.86 5.80 16.12
N LEU A 264 -10.14 5.54 16.34
CA LEU A 264 -11.12 6.61 16.47
C LEU A 264 -10.80 7.50 17.70
N HIS A 265 -11.01 8.80 17.56
CA HIS A 265 -10.97 9.69 18.74
C HIS A 265 -11.86 9.11 19.83
N ARG A 266 -11.33 8.93 21.03
CA ARG A 266 -12.19 8.63 22.19
C ARG A 266 -13.13 9.81 22.37
N ALA A 267 -14.44 9.57 22.26
CA ALA A 267 -15.39 10.55 22.73
C ALA A 267 -15.03 10.87 24.19
N ALA A 268 -14.84 12.16 24.51
CA ALA A 268 -14.67 12.56 25.90
C ALA A 268 -15.86 11.99 26.65
N SER A 269 -15.60 11.07 27.58
CA SER A 269 -16.63 10.57 28.51
C SER A 269 -17.20 11.78 29.24
N ARG A 270 -18.45 12.12 28.90
CA ARG A 270 -19.21 13.14 29.59
C ARG A 270 -19.60 12.65 30.97
#